data_0a77c9c526af246afde29515d05d5a19
#
_entry.id   0a77c9c526af246afde29515d05d5a19
#
_cell.length_a   1.000
_cell.length_b   1.000
_cell.length_c   1.000
_cell.angle_alpha   90.00
_cell.angle_beta   90.00
_cell.angle_gamma   90.00
#
_symmetry.space_group_name_H-M   'P 1'
#
loop_
_entity.id
_entity.type
_entity.pdbx_description
1 polymer ?
#
loop_
_entity_poly.entity_id
_entity_poly.type
_entity_poly.pdbx_seq_one_letter_code
_entity_poly.pdbx_strand_id
1 'polypeptide(L)'
;VMMSDLFNATFSAAGISVYYGSNCAVDNVSFDLKPGQLNAVIGNNGCGKTSLIKAIMGLVKDNGQCQLNEHLLEGISVKKRAQLISYIPQRNNLTISMTVREVCLLGFNPHMHILGGYTTDMIKRADKAIDMVGLKGLYEADFLALSEGQKQLCILARTIIEASPLLLLDEPDSALDFSNRHLLMQHIRNIVSDGRCALTCIHSPE
;
A
#
# COMPACT_ATOMS: atom_id res chain seq x y z
N VAL A 1 -14.47 3.49 12.62
CA VAL A 1 -14.23 4.59 11.67
C VAL A 1 -15.33 4.50 10.65
N MET A 2 -16.21 5.48 10.57
CA MET A 2 -17.29 5.51 9.57
C MET A 2 -16.63 5.64 8.18
N MET A 3 -17.19 5.00 7.17
CA MET A 3 -16.72 5.06 5.77
C MET A 3 -16.58 6.50 5.22
N SER A 4 -17.26 7.48 5.84
CA SER A 4 -17.17 8.90 5.46
C SER A 4 -15.81 9.53 5.75
N ASP A 5 -15.04 9.03 6.71
CA ASP A 5 -13.73 9.59 7.07
C ASP A 5 -12.59 9.09 6.18
N LEU A 6 -12.85 8.07 5.36
CA LEU A 6 -11.90 7.55 4.38
C LEU A 6 -11.73 8.47 3.16
N PHE A 7 -12.78 9.26 2.83
CA PHE A 7 -12.82 10.04 1.61
C PHE A 7 -12.27 11.47 1.73
N ASN A 8 -11.58 11.80 2.80
CA ASN A 8 -10.98 13.13 2.99
C ASN A 8 -9.71 13.04 3.86
N ALA A 9 -8.90 12.01 3.59
CA ALA A 9 -7.69 11.77 4.36
C ALA A 9 -6.61 12.81 4.07
N THR A 10 -5.98 13.33 5.11
CA THR A 10 -4.78 14.17 5.04
C THR A 10 -3.64 13.47 5.76
N PHE A 11 -2.43 13.54 5.23
CA PHE A 11 -1.25 12.99 5.88
C PHE A 11 -0.15 14.03 5.92
N SER A 12 0.54 14.14 7.04
CA SER A 12 1.74 14.96 7.18
C SER A 12 2.89 14.16 7.77
N ALA A 13 4.08 14.40 7.27
CA ALA A 13 5.35 13.93 7.81
C ALA A 13 6.21 15.14 8.14
N ALA A 14 6.81 15.17 9.34
CA ALA A 14 7.63 16.29 9.80
C ALA A 14 8.95 15.76 10.35
N GLY A 15 10.07 16.21 9.76
CA GLY A 15 11.42 15.96 10.26
C GLY A 15 11.87 14.51 10.22
N ILE A 16 11.37 13.69 9.27
CA ILE A 16 11.71 12.28 9.18
C ILE A 16 13.19 12.11 8.87
N SER A 17 13.92 11.46 9.78
CA SER A 17 15.32 11.09 9.61
C SER A 17 15.53 9.63 9.97
N VAL A 18 16.17 8.86 9.08
CA VAL A 18 16.43 7.42 9.25
C VAL A 18 17.91 7.14 9.16
N TYR A 19 18.42 6.44 10.17
CA TYR A 19 19.82 6.04 10.25
C TYR A 19 19.97 4.52 10.33
N TYR A 20 20.89 3.98 9.56
CA TYR A 20 21.37 2.59 9.65
C TYR A 20 22.82 2.60 10.14
N GLY A 21 23.01 2.43 11.45
CA GLY A 21 24.31 2.68 12.10
C GLY A 21 24.72 4.14 11.94
N SER A 22 25.87 4.40 11.34
CA SER A 22 26.37 5.76 11.03
C SER A 22 25.86 6.33 9.70
N ASN A 23 25.19 5.53 8.89
CA ASN A 23 24.73 5.95 7.58
C ASN A 23 23.35 6.62 7.67
N CYS A 24 23.26 7.89 7.25
CA CYS A 24 22.01 8.62 7.13
C CYS A 24 21.34 8.26 5.79
N ALA A 25 20.24 7.53 5.84
CA ALA A 25 19.48 7.11 4.66
C ALA A 25 18.37 8.11 4.29
N VAL A 26 17.81 8.82 5.27
CA VAL A 26 16.82 9.89 5.10
C VAL A 26 17.19 10.99 6.07
N ASP A 27 17.24 12.24 5.63
CA ASP A 27 17.66 13.38 6.43
C ASP A 27 16.61 14.50 6.43
N ASN A 28 15.96 14.71 7.57
CA ASN A 28 15.05 15.82 7.89
C ASN A 28 13.96 16.08 6.82
N VAL A 29 13.30 15.02 6.33
CA VAL A 29 12.27 15.11 5.28
C VAL A 29 10.93 15.50 5.89
N SER A 30 10.28 16.52 5.31
CA SER A 30 8.94 16.96 5.71
C SER A 30 8.07 17.19 4.47
N PHE A 31 6.81 16.74 4.51
CA PHE A 31 5.84 16.94 3.43
C PHE A 31 4.41 16.66 3.90
N ASP A 32 3.45 17.16 3.10
CA ASP A 32 2.03 16.94 3.29
C ASP A 32 1.42 16.25 2.07
N LEU A 33 0.47 15.34 2.30
CA LEU A 33 -0.34 14.71 1.26
C LEU A 33 -1.79 15.15 1.42
N LYS A 34 -2.41 15.54 0.30
CA LYS A 34 -3.81 15.99 0.26
C LYS A 34 -4.73 14.86 -0.20
N PRO A 35 -6.01 14.88 0.22
CA PRO A 35 -7.00 13.91 -0.24
C PRO A 35 -7.12 13.89 -1.75
N GLY A 36 -7.30 12.69 -2.32
CA GLY A 36 -7.50 12.52 -3.76
C GLY A 36 -6.25 12.74 -4.61
N GLN A 37 -5.07 12.90 -4.00
CA GLN A 37 -3.82 13.14 -4.72
C GLN A 37 -2.85 11.97 -4.63
N LEU A 38 -2.33 11.57 -5.79
CA LEU A 38 -1.18 10.66 -5.90
C LEU A 38 0.10 11.49 -5.99
N ASN A 39 0.89 11.48 -4.94
CA ASN A 39 2.17 12.18 -4.86
C ASN A 39 3.32 11.22 -5.15
N ALA A 40 4.43 11.73 -5.68
CA ALA A 40 5.59 10.92 -6.04
C ALA A 40 6.88 11.43 -5.38
N VAL A 41 7.65 10.51 -4.82
CA VAL A 41 9.06 10.70 -4.45
C VAL A 41 9.90 10.13 -5.57
N ILE A 42 10.67 10.99 -6.22
CA ILE A 42 11.51 10.64 -7.37
C ILE A 42 12.98 10.64 -6.93
N GLY A 43 13.73 9.63 -7.32
CA GLY A 43 15.16 9.58 -7.00
C GLY A 43 15.81 8.27 -7.43
N ASN A 44 17.14 8.28 -7.48
CA ASN A 44 17.95 7.13 -7.87
C ASN A 44 17.86 5.98 -6.87
N ASN A 45 18.32 4.79 -7.28
CA ASN A 45 18.43 3.65 -6.37
C ASN A 45 19.34 3.99 -5.19
N GLY A 46 18.92 3.57 -3.99
CA GLY A 46 19.70 3.81 -2.78
C GLY A 46 19.56 5.20 -2.17
N CYS A 47 18.78 6.14 -2.74
CA CYS A 47 18.61 7.48 -2.17
C CYS A 47 17.64 7.56 -0.95
N GLY A 48 17.18 6.42 -0.43
CA GLY A 48 16.39 6.38 0.81
C GLY A 48 14.86 6.28 0.63
N LYS A 49 14.32 6.16 -0.60
CA LYS A 49 12.86 6.10 -0.86
C LYS A 49 12.15 5.01 -0.05
N THR A 50 12.66 3.78 -0.14
CA THR A 50 12.13 2.63 0.64
C THR A 50 12.29 2.84 2.16
N SER A 51 13.37 3.49 2.60
CA SER A 51 13.59 3.80 4.01
C SER A 51 12.58 4.81 4.53
N LEU A 52 12.24 5.83 3.73
CA LEU A 52 11.18 6.78 4.04
C LEU A 52 9.81 6.07 4.18
N ILE A 53 9.44 5.21 3.22
CA ILE A 53 8.21 4.42 3.31
C ILE A 53 8.20 3.55 4.57
N LYS A 54 9.31 2.85 4.88
CA LYS A 54 9.42 2.00 6.07
C LYS A 54 9.32 2.81 7.37
N ALA A 55 9.83 4.04 7.42
CA ALA A 55 9.67 4.95 8.55
C ALA A 55 8.20 5.32 8.76
N ILE A 56 7.51 5.77 7.72
CA ILE A 56 6.06 6.08 7.78
C ILE A 56 5.25 4.85 8.24
N MET A 57 5.63 3.65 7.80
CA MET A 57 5.02 2.40 8.25
C MET A 57 5.39 2.02 9.68
N GLY A 58 6.34 2.69 10.32
CA GLY A 58 6.87 2.35 11.64
C GLY A 58 7.65 1.04 11.68
N LEU A 59 8.20 0.61 10.56
CA LEU A 59 9.02 -0.61 10.43
C LEU A 59 10.49 -0.36 10.73
N VAL A 60 10.93 0.89 10.67
CA VAL A 60 12.27 1.34 11.06
C VAL A 60 12.13 2.54 12.00
N LYS A 61 13.12 2.71 12.89
CA LYS A 61 13.15 3.84 13.80
C LYS A 61 13.49 5.11 13.02
N ASP A 62 12.73 6.16 13.25
CA ASP A 62 12.97 7.51 12.76
C ASP A 62 12.88 8.51 13.92
N ASN A 63 13.27 9.76 13.69
CA ASN A 63 13.23 10.84 14.69
C ASN A 63 12.11 11.86 14.39
N GLY A 64 11.32 11.62 13.32
CA GLY A 64 10.26 12.53 12.91
C GLY A 64 8.92 12.21 13.53
N GLN A 65 7.89 12.88 13.02
CA GLN A 65 6.49 12.66 13.38
C GLN A 65 5.67 12.44 12.11
N CYS A 66 4.77 11.46 12.16
CA CYS A 66 3.77 11.20 11.12
C CYS A 66 2.37 11.36 11.69
N GLN A 67 1.52 12.10 10.97
CA GLN A 67 0.14 12.32 11.35
C GLN A 67 -0.80 11.98 10.20
N LEU A 68 -1.86 11.25 10.46
CA LEU A 68 -2.93 10.94 9.53
C LEU A 68 -4.24 11.54 10.07
N ASN A 69 -4.80 12.52 9.34
CA ASN A 69 -5.84 13.41 9.86
C ASN A 69 -5.36 14.08 11.16
N GLU A 70 -6.10 13.91 12.26
CA GLU A 70 -5.74 14.46 13.58
C GLU A 70 -4.97 13.46 14.46
N HIS A 71 -4.62 12.27 13.94
CA HIS A 71 -4.02 11.19 14.71
C HIS A 71 -2.53 11.03 14.44
N LEU A 72 -1.71 11.16 15.50
CA LEU A 72 -0.30 10.78 15.43
C LEU A 72 -0.16 9.27 15.21
N LEU A 73 0.79 8.88 14.35
CA LEU A 73 1.06 7.47 14.06
C LEU A 73 2.08 6.85 15.01
N GLU A 74 2.76 7.65 15.84
CA GLU A 74 3.67 7.16 16.87
C GLU A 74 2.89 6.46 17.98
N GLY A 75 3.42 5.35 18.48
CA GLY A 75 2.86 4.60 19.60
C GLY A 75 1.57 3.81 19.33
N ILE A 76 1.01 3.89 18.12
CA ILE A 76 -0.14 3.05 17.77
C ILE A 76 0.28 1.59 17.54
N SER A 77 -0.61 0.65 17.85
CA SER A 77 -0.35 -0.77 17.65
C SER A 77 -0.19 -1.11 16.16
N VAL A 78 0.57 -2.18 15.85
CA VAL A 78 0.76 -2.69 14.48
C VAL A 78 -0.59 -2.95 13.79
N LYS A 79 -1.55 -3.54 14.51
CA LYS A 79 -2.89 -3.79 13.98
C LYS A 79 -3.62 -2.50 13.61
N LYS A 80 -3.54 -1.46 14.46
CA LYS A 80 -4.17 -0.17 14.18
C LYS A 80 -3.50 0.51 12.99
N ARG A 81 -2.17 0.44 12.89
CA ARG A 81 -1.41 0.98 11.76
C ARG A 81 -1.79 0.29 10.45
N ALA A 82 -1.96 -1.04 10.44
CA ALA A 82 -2.42 -1.80 9.29
C ALA A 82 -3.85 -1.45 8.83
N GLN A 83 -4.69 -0.89 9.70
CA GLN A 83 -6.00 -0.33 9.33
C GLN A 83 -5.91 1.04 8.65
N LEU A 84 -4.82 1.77 8.89
CA LEU A 84 -4.62 3.14 8.43
C LEU A 84 -3.75 3.25 7.19
N ILE A 85 -2.86 2.27 6.97
CA ILE A 85 -1.86 2.29 5.90
C ILE A 85 -1.92 0.99 5.11
N SER A 86 -2.18 1.10 3.82
CA SER A 86 -1.97 0.01 2.85
C SER A 86 -0.61 0.18 2.17
N TYR A 87 0.06 -0.93 1.90
CA TYR A 87 1.38 -0.93 1.28
C TYR A 87 1.47 -1.89 0.10
N ILE A 88 1.94 -1.36 -1.03
CA ILE A 88 2.29 -2.12 -2.22
C ILE A 88 3.82 -2.12 -2.34
N PRO A 89 4.49 -3.25 -2.10
CA PRO A 89 5.94 -3.35 -2.19
C PRO A 89 6.42 -3.43 -3.65
N GLN A 90 7.69 -3.10 -3.86
CA GLN A 90 8.37 -3.27 -5.15
C GLN A 90 8.37 -4.73 -5.62
N ARG A 91 8.56 -5.67 -4.69
CA ARG A 91 8.54 -7.12 -4.95
C ARG A 91 7.67 -7.83 -3.93
N ASN A 92 6.88 -8.77 -4.43
CA ASN A 92 6.06 -9.61 -3.57
C ASN A 92 6.88 -10.80 -3.08
N ASN A 93 7.09 -10.88 -1.77
CA ASN A 93 7.86 -11.94 -1.12
C ASN A 93 6.94 -13.04 -0.54
N LEU A 94 5.76 -13.25 -1.11
CA LEU A 94 4.93 -14.39 -0.74
C LEU A 94 5.60 -15.68 -1.23
N THR A 95 5.96 -16.55 -0.30
CA THR A 95 6.64 -17.84 -0.56
C THR A 95 5.72 -19.04 -0.28
N ILE A 96 4.51 -18.77 0.19
CA ILE A 96 3.51 -19.79 0.52
C ILE A 96 2.51 -19.86 -0.62
N SER A 97 2.19 -21.07 -1.09
CA SER A 97 1.14 -21.29 -2.08
C SER A 97 -0.21 -20.87 -1.49
N MET A 98 -0.85 -19.92 -2.13
CA MET A 98 -2.19 -19.38 -1.82
C MET A 98 -2.90 -19.08 -3.13
N THR A 99 -4.21 -19.25 -3.16
CA THR A 99 -5.01 -18.82 -4.29
C THR A 99 -5.08 -17.29 -4.37
N VAL A 100 -5.35 -16.75 -5.55
CA VAL A 100 -5.57 -15.31 -5.76
C VAL A 100 -6.65 -14.79 -4.79
N ARG A 101 -7.74 -15.55 -4.61
CA ARG A 101 -8.81 -15.19 -3.66
C ARG A 101 -8.30 -15.13 -2.23
N GLU A 102 -7.52 -16.13 -1.78
CA GLU A 102 -6.96 -16.14 -0.43
C GLU A 102 -6.02 -14.95 -0.18
N VAL A 103 -5.16 -14.61 -1.14
CA VAL A 103 -4.31 -13.41 -1.05
C VAL A 103 -5.15 -12.15 -0.92
N CYS A 104 -6.23 -12.02 -1.68
CA CYS A 104 -7.13 -10.87 -1.60
C CYS A 104 -7.87 -10.83 -0.24
N LEU A 105 -8.31 -11.98 0.28
CA LEU A 105 -8.98 -12.08 1.58
C LEU A 105 -8.10 -11.61 2.74
N LEU A 106 -6.77 -11.71 2.64
CA LEU A 106 -5.84 -11.14 3.63
C LEU A 106 -6.08 -9.63 3.86
N GLY A 107 -6.64 -8.91 2.88
CA GLY A 107 -6.99 -7.50 3.01
C GLY A 107 -8.01 -7.21 4.12
N PHE A 108 -8.78 -8.19 4.55
CA PHE A 108 -9.72 -8.04 5.69
C PHE A 108 -9.04 -8.21 7.05
N ASN A 109 -7.86 -8.85 7.13
CA ASN A 109 -7.23 -9.22 8.41
C ASN A 109 -7.05 -8.06 9.40
N PRO A 110 -6.68 -6.83 8.99
CA PRO A 110 -6.56 -5.72 9.92
C PRO A 110 -7.87 -5.42 10.67
N HIS A 111 -9.01 -5.72 10.07
CA HIS A 111 -10.35 -5.43 10.60
C HIS A 111 -11.01 -6.64 11.27
N MET A 112 -10.41 -7.83 11.17
CA MET A 112 -10.98 -9.07 11.71
C MET A 112 -10.56 -9.31 13.17
N HIS A 113 -11.40 -10.08 13.89
CA HIS A 113 -11.01 -10.71 15.15
C HIS A 113 -10.11 -11.92 14.89
N ILE A 114 -9.17 -12.21 15.80
CA ILE A 114 -8.13 -13.26 15.65
C ILE A 114 -8.72 -14.65 15.37
N LEU A 115 -9.92 -14.93 15.85
CA LEU A 115 -10.62 -16.21 15.68
C LEU A 115 -11.74 -16.17 14.63
N GLY A 116 -11.86 -15.08 13.87
CA GLY A 116 -12.90 -14.90 12.85
C GLY A 116 -12.53 -15.59 11.53
N GLY A 117 -13.44 -16.39 10.98
CA GLY A 117 -13.34 -16.86 9.60
C GLY A 117 -13.84 -15.83 8.58
N TYR A 118 -13.51 -16.01 7.30
CA TYR A 118 -14.03 -15.18 6.23
C TYR A 118 -15.51 -15.50 5.96
N THR A 119 -16.32 -14.47 5.91
CA THR A 119 -17.77 -14.61 5.62
C THR A 119 -18.02 -14.70 4.11
N THR A 120 -19.21 -15.19 3.73
CA THR A 120 -19.64 -15.20 2.32
C THR A 120 -19.63 -13.80 1.68
N ASP A 121 -19.93 -12.74 2.45
CA ASP A 121 -19.85 -11.36 1.97
C ASP A 121 -18.42 -10.93 1.68
N MET A 122 -17.47 -11.27 2.56
CA MET A 122 -16.05 -11.00 2.34
C MET A 122 -15.53 -11.71 1.07
N ILE A 123 -15.94 -12.97 0.83
CA ILE A 123 -15.58 -13.69 -0.39
C ILE A 123 -16.13 -12.98 -1.64
N LYS A 124 -17.40 -12.57 -1.63
CA LYS A 124 -17.99 -11.82 -2.75
C LYS A 124 -17.28 -10.49 -2.99
N ARG A 125 -16.87 -9.78 -1.93
CA ARG A 125 -16.11 -8.54 -2.06
C ARG A 125 -14.70 -8.78 -2.59
N ALA A 126 -14.06 -9.88 -2.21
CA ALA A 126 -12.76 -10.29 -2.76
C ALA A 126 -12.88 -10.60 -4.25
N ASP A 127 -13.87 -11.39 -4.66
CA ASP A 127 -14.13 -11.71 -6.07
C ASP A 127 -14.38 -10.44 -6.90
N LYS A 128 -15.17 -9.50 -6.38
CA LYS A 128 -15.41 -8.21 -7.05
C LYS A 128 -14.11 -7.40 -7.19
N ALA A 129 -13.26 -7.36 -6.18
CA ALA A 129 -11.97 -6.65 -6.27
C ALA A 129 -11.03 -7.31 -7.31
N ILE A 130 -11.01 -8.64 -7.39
CA ILE A 130 -10.28 -9.41 -8.40
C ILE A 130 -10.77 -9.08 -9.80
N ASP A 131 -12.09 -9.00 -9.99
CA ASP A 131 -12.69 -8.61 -11.28
C ASP A 131 -12.32 -7.18 -11.67
N MET A 132 -12.34 -6.25 -10.72
CA MET A 132 -12.02 -4.83 -10.95
C MET A 132 -10.60 -4.62 -11.46
N VAL A 133 -9.64 -5.45 -11.05
CA VAL A 133 -8.25 -5.36 -11.52
C VAL A 133 -7.96 -6.21 -12.76
N GLY A 134 -8.97 -6.82 -13.36
CA GLY A 134 -8.84 -7.60 -14.61
C GLY A 134 -8.35 -9.03 -14.42
N LEU A 135 -8.41 -9.60 -13.21
CA LEU A 135 -8.03 -10.99 -12.92
C LEU A 135 -9.23 -11.96 -12.89
N LYS A 136 -10.33 -11.59 -13.54
CA LYS A 136 -11.54 -12.42 -13.63
C LYS A 136 -11.20 -13.82 -14.14
N GLY A 137 -11.72 -14.83 -13.43
CA GLY A 137 -11.49 -16.25 -13.77
C GLY A 137 -10.24 -16.86 -13.13
N LEU A 138 -9.39 -16.06 -12.45
CA LEU A 138 -8.18 -16.53 -11.78
C LEU A 138 -8.34 -16.71 -10.27
N TYR A 139 -9.56 -16.73 -9.73
CA TYR A 139 -9.84 -16.76 -8.30
C TYR A 139 -9.13 -17.90 -7.56
N GLU A 140 -9.10 -19.10 -8.15
CA GLU A 140 -8.50 -20.33 -7.60
C GLU A 140 -7.08 -20.59 -8.13
N ALA A 141 -6.52 -19.71 -8.98
CA ALA A 141 -5.17 -19.85 -9.47
C ALA A 141 -4.16 -19.66 -8.33
N ASP A 142 -3.07 -20.43 -8.34
CA ASP A 142 -1.96 -20.24 -7.40
C ASP A 142 -1.28 -18.90 -7.68
N PHE A 143 -1.21 -18.04 -6.65
CA PHE A 143 -0.54 -16.75 -6.73
C PHE A 143 0.91 -16.87 -7.21
N LEU A 144 1.63 -17.93 -6.82
CA LEU A 144 3.02 -18.12 -7.22
C LEU A 144 3.17 -18.43 -8.72
N ALA A 145 2.13 -19.00 -9.35
CA ALA A 145 2.12 -19.30 -10.77
C ALA A 145 1.76 -18.09 -11.67
N LEU A 146 1.34 -16.98 -11.08
CA LEU A 146 0.98 -15.76 -11.81
C LEU A 146 2.23 -15.08 -12.41
N SER A 147 2.04 -14.36 -13.53
CA SER A 147 3.05 -13.40 -14.02
C SER A 147 3.27 -12.28 -13.00
N GLU A 148 4.40 -11.59 -13.03
CA GLU A 148 4.69 -10.49 -12.10
C GLU A 148 3.63 -9.37 -12.20
N GLY A 149 3.12 -9.08 -13.40
CA GLY A 149 2.02 -8.14 -13.60
C GLY A 149 0.73 -8.58 -12.93
N GLN A 150 0.36 -9.86 -13.08
CA GLN A 150 -0.82 -10.42 -12.41
C GLN A 150 -0.65 -10.44 -10.89
N LYS A 151 0.54 -10.73 -10.37
CA LYS A 151 0.85 -10.64 -8.93
C LYS A 151 0.63 -9.23 -8.40
N GLN A 152 1.13 -8.21 -9.12
CA GLN A 152 0.94 -6.82 -8.74
C GLN A 152 -0.53 -6.41 -8.75
N LEU A 153 -1.30 -6.83 -9.76
CA LEU A 153 -2.75 -6.60 -9.80
C LEU A 153 -3.48 -7.33 -8.66
N CYS A 154 -3.07 -8.54 -8.30
CA CYS A 154 -3.62 -9.27 -7.13
C CYS A 154 -3.35 -8.52 -5.81
N ILE A 155 -2.14 -7.99 -5.61
CA ILE A 155 -1.81 -7.17 -4.44
C ILE A 155 -2.62 -5.87 -4.45
N LEU A 156 -2.86 -5.28 -5.61
CA LEU A 156 -3.73 -4.11 -5.73
C LEU A 156 -5.18 -4.45 -5.35
N ALA A 157 -5.72 -5.60 -5.77
CA ALA A 157 -7.05 -6.07 -5.36
C ALA A 157 -7.14 -6.23 -3.83
N ARG A 158 -6.12 -6.81 -3.19
CA ARG A 158 -6.01 -6.87 -1.73
C ARG A 158 -6.05 -5.47 -1.11
N THR A 159 -5.31 -4.51 -1.67
CA THR A 159 -5.26 -3.12 -1.20
C THR A 159 -6.60 -2.39 -1.33
N ILE A 160 -7.39 -2.70 -2.37
CA ILE A 160 -8.78 -2.21 -2.51
C ILE A 160 -9.63 -2.68 -1.33
N ILE A 161 -9.45 -3.94 -0.90
CA ILE A 161 -10.19 -4.54 0.22
C ILE A 161 -9.75 -3.96 1.57
N GLU A 162 -8.45 -3.73 1.77
CA GLU A 162 -7.90 -3.10 2.97
C GLU A 162 -8.54 -1.74 3.24
N ALA A 163 -8.87 -1.00 2.18
CA ALA A 163 -9.58 0.29 2.22
C ALA A 163 -8.95 1.30 3.21
N SER A 164 -7.63 1.33 3.32
CA SER A 164 -6.91 2.23 4.21
C SER A 164 -6.87 3.66 3.68
N PRO A 165 -6.90 4.70 4.53
CA PRO A 165 -6.88 6.10 4.11
C PRO A 165 -5.53 6.56 3.52
N LEU A 166 -4.42 5.92 3.86
CA LEU A 166 -3.09 6.19 3.30
C LEU A 166 -2.59 4.99 2.49
N LEU A 167 -2.23 5.23 1.23
CA LEU A 167 -1.65 4.24 0.32
C LEU A 167 -0.19 4.55 0.06
N LEU A 168 0.71 3.64 0.40
CA LEU A 168 2.14 3.72 0.14
C LEU A 168 2.53 2.72 -0.94
N LEU A 169 3.26 3.18 -1.97
CA LEU A 169 3.68 2.36 -3.10
C LEU A 169 5.19 2.50 -3.29
N ASP A 170 5.91 1.39 -3.21
CA ASP A 170 7.36 1.36 -3.39
C ASP A 170 7.70 0.78 -4.75
N GLU A 171 7.91 1.64 -5.76
CA GLU A 171 8.21 1.29 -7.14
C GLU A 171 7.28 0.19 -7.72
N PRO A 172 5.94 0.38 -7.62
CA PRO A 172 4.97 -0.70 -7.88
C PRO A 172 4.97 -1.18 -9.33
N ASP A 173 5.58 -0.44 -10.23
CA ASP A 173 5.61 -0.67 -11.67
C ASP A 173 6.97 -1.16 -12.19
N SER A 174 7.98 -1.32 -11.32
CA SER A 174 9.37 -1.61 -11.71
C SER A 174 9.57 -2.93 -12.47
N ALA A 175 8.70 -3.93 -12.24
CA ALA A 175 8.77 -5.25 -12.89
C ALA A 175 7.72 -5.43 -14.00
N LEU A 176 7.01 -4.36 -14.40
CA LEU A 176 5.90 -4.43 -15.33
C LEU A 176 6.29 -3.95 -16.74
N ASP A 177 5.72 -4.60 -17.76
CA ASP A 177 5.71 -4.06 -19.11
C ASP A 177 4.84 -2.80 -19.21
N PHE A 178 4.94 -2.10 -20.33
CA PHE A 178 4.27 -0.81 -20.55
C PHE A 178 2.74 -0.89 -20.36
N SER A 179 2.10 -1.95 -20.86
CA SER A 179 0.65 -2.12 -20.80
C SER A 179 0.16 -2.37 -19.39
N ASN A 180 0.82 -3.26 -18.66
CA ASN A 180 0.51 -3.58 -17.27
C ASN A 180 0.81 -2.39 -16.34
N ARG A 181 1.89 -1.62 -16.60
CA ARG A 181 2.19 -0.37 -15.88
C ARG A 181 1.06 0.64 -16.02
N HIS A 182 0.59 0.88 -17.25
CA HIS A 182 -0.49 1.83 -17.51
C HIS A 182 -1.78 1.41 -16.78
N LEU A 183 -2.16 0.14 -16.87
CA LEU A 183 -3.33 -0.42 -16.20
C LEU A 183 -3.23 -0.28 -14.67
N LEU A 184 -2.09 -0.64 -14.07
CA LEU A 184 -1.85 -0.49 -12.64
C LEU A 184 -2.03 0.96 -12.20
N MET A 185 -1.42 1.92 -12.91
CA MET A 185 -1.51 3.34 -12.56
C MET A 185 -2.92 3.91 -12.72
N GLN A 186 -3.70 3.44 -13.70
CA GLN A 186 -5.12 3.80 -13.81
C GLN A 186 -5.92 3.32 -12.59
N HIS A 187 -5.73 2.08 -12.17
CA HIS A 187 -6.42 1.55 -10.97
C HIS A 187 -6.01 2.30 -9.70
N ILE A 188 -4.72 2.61 -9.53
CA ILE A 188 -4.23 3.41 -8.39
C ILE A 188 -4.90 4.79 -8.38
N ARG A 189 -4.95 5.49 -9.52
CA ARG A 189 -5.63 6.79 -9.61
C ARG A 189 -7.11 6.70 -9.25
N ASN A 190 -7.81 5.67 -9.71
CA ASN A 190 -9.22 5.45 -9.38
C ASN A 190 -9.41 5.23 -7.88
N ILE A 191 -8.52 4.47 -7.22
CA ILE A 191 -8.57 4.24 -5.77
C ILE A 191 -8.34 5.55 -5.01
N VAL A 192 -7.39 6.36 -5.46
CA VAL A 192 -7.01 7.62 -4.81
C VAL A 192 -8.08 8.69 -5.00
N SER A 193 -8.76 8.71 -6.15
CA SER A 193 -9.82 9.70 -6.45
C SER A 193 -11.00 9.67 -5.47
N ASP A 194 -11.15 8.57 -4.70
CA ASP A 194 -12.14 8.47 -3.62
C ASP A 194 -11.78 9.29 -2.36
N GLY A 195 -10.68 10.06 -2.39
CA GLY A 195 -10.27 10.94 -1.29
C GLY A 195 -9.21 10.36 -0.36
N ARG A 196 -8.56 9.25 -0.74
CA ARG A 196 -7.38 8.72 -0.02
C ARG A 196 -6.14 9.56 -0.32
N CYS A 197 -5.16 9.55 0.60
CA CYS A 197 -3.81 10.02 0.31
C CYS A 197 -2.98 8.90 -0.30
N ALA A 198 -2.13 9.22 -1.27
CA ALA A 198 -1.17 8.26 -1.80
C ALA A 198 0.21 8.86 -2.00
N LEU A 199 1.23 8.06 -1.65
CA LEU A 199 2.64 8.34 -1.90
C LEU A 199 3.24 7.19 -2.67
N THR A 200 3.76 7.46 -3.85
CA THR A 200 4.50 6.48 -4.65
C THR A 200 5.98 6.86 -4.72
N CYS A 201 6.85 5.88 -4.57
CA CYS A 201 8.25 6.01 -4.92
C CYS A 201 8.41 5.56 -6.37
N ILE A 202 9.08 6.37 -7.18
CA ILE A 202 9.39 6.04 -8.57
C ILE A 202 10.88 6.25 -8.83
N HIS A 203 11.41 5.48 -9.78
CA HIS A 203 12.77 5.69 -10.26
C HIS A 203 12.81 6.96 -11.10
N SER A 204 13.92 7.73 -11.00
CA SER A 204 14.15 8.83 -11.92
C SER A 204 14.29 8.26 -13.33
N PRO A 205 13.52 8.72 -14.33
CA PRO A 205 13.85 8.40 -15.72
C PRO A 205 15.23 9.00 -16.02
N GLU A 206 16.14 8.16 -16.48
CA GLU A 206 17.42 8.61 -17.07
C GLU A 206 17.15 9.33 -18.40
#